data_d300bdbf43cb3799de0e72891dee96d5
#
_entry.id   d300bdbf43cb3799de0e72891dee96d5
#
_cell.length_a   1.000
_cell.length_b   1.000
_cell.length_c   1.000
_cell.angle_alpha   90.00
_cell.angle_beta   90.00
_cell.angle_gamma   90.00
#
_symmetry.space_group_name_H-M   'P 1'
#
loop_
_entity.id
_entity.type
_entity.pdbx_description
1 polymer ?
#
loop_
_entity_poly.entity_id
_entity_poly.type
_entity_poly.pdbx_seq_one_letter_code
_entity_poly.pdbx_strand_id
1 'polypeptide(L)'
;MTKASTKQIIKAVVDEAWQGEALNELKNYVRMPCKSKDFDVDWEANGFLLQVCRNAAAWGRRLFPEADFEVLTEPGRTPALFFDIPASGKDNEKAVFFYGHFDKQPEGEGWSINRKPFEPTLEGDRLYGRGAADDGYNFYAAMVALLSLRGAGVPHSRVVGLYETDEECGSRDFEYWMQICRGRYESVGLVVVMDCGGADYEHLWSTVSFRGAAVLTLNVRVAEHGMHSGLVSGIAPSSFMIARALLDRIENAQTGEMTAEALNVEIPPVRLEQMKRYAETVGEGVFADIPWAGGTHARSSDPFETVVMNTWKPQLCVTGAEGIPPVESAGNVLRAYTKLKLSVRLPPTADGARALEWLTETLTAKPMFGCCVTVENAHAEGGWNAPQETSRFKQAVAEAAQDCFGSDPVYCGCGGSIGILPLFDKFFGSPQYLLTGVLGPESNAHGPNEMLRLDYLKKLTRAVAQIIAAV
;
A
#
# COMPACT_ATOMS: atom_id res chain seq x y z
N MET A 1 -6.02 8.91 38.38
CA MET A 1 -7.25 8.88 37.55
C MET A 1 -7.68 7.45 37.34
N THR A 2 -8.99 7.19 37.20
CA THR A 2 -9.45 5.84 36.85
C THR A 2 -9.23 5.57 35.37
N LYS A 3 -9.08 4.28 34.95
CA LYS A 3 -8.89 3.89 33.53
C LYS A 3 -10.03 4.45 32.64
N ALA A 4 -11.26 4.52 33.14
CA ALA A 4 -12.40 5.10 32.44
C ALA A 4 -12.26 6.62 32.22
N SER A 5 -11.78 7.37 33.22
CA SER A 5 -11.59 8.82 33.08
C SER A 5 -10.47 9.17 32.10
N THR A 6 -9.40 8.35 32.05
CA THR A 6 -8.30 8.50 31.09
C THR A 6 -8.79 8.36 29.65
N LYS A 7 -9.59 7.32 29.35
CA LYS A 7 -10.16 7.10 28.01
C LYS A 7 -11.07 8.24 27.57
N GLN A 8 -11.87 8.79 28.51
CA GLN A 8 -12.72 9.95 28.23
C GLN A 8 -11.92 11.20 27.87
N ILE A 9 -10.79 11.43 28.56
CA ILE A 9 -9.90 12.57 28.24
C ILE A 9 -9.27 12.38 26.85
N ILE A 10 -8.72 11.19 26.54
CA ILE A 10 -8.21 10.88 25.21
C ILE A 10 -9.27 11.16 24.14
N LYS A 11 -10.50 10.67 24.35
CA LYS A 11 -11.60 10.92 23.42
C LYS A 11 -11.88 12.40 23.22
N ALA A 12 -11.97 13.17 24.32
CA ALA A 12 -12.27 14.60 24.26
C ALA A 12 -11.19 15.38 23.50
N VAL A 13 -9.91 15.11 23.77
CA VAL A 13 -8.78 15.76 23.06
C VAL A 13 -8.78 15.42 21.57
N VAL A 14 -9.01 14.15 21.22
CA VAL A 14 -9.08 13.74 19.81
C VAL A 14 -10.27 14.39 19.09
N ASP A 15 -11.44 14.40 19.73
CA ASP A 15 -12.64 14.98 19.14
C ASP A 15 -12.46 16.51 18.94
N GLU A 16 -11.89 17.22 19.91
CA GLU A 16 -11.59 18.65 19.81
C GLU A 16 -10.59 18.95 18.69
N ALA A 17 -9.50 18.20 18.62
CA ALA A 17 -8.47 18.39 17.60
C ALA A 17 -9.05 18.20 16.17
N TRP A 18 -9.83 17.14 15.95
CA TRP A 18 -10.46 16.85 14.65
C TRP A 18 -11.72 17.66 14.35
N GLN A 19 -12.19 18.47 15.27
CA GLN A 19 -13.20 19.52 15.03
C GLN A 19 -12.59 20.90 14.84
N GLY A 20 -11.30 21.06 15.19
CA GLY A 20 -10.59 22.32 15.26
C GLY A 20 -9.30 22.36 14.43
N GLU A 21 -8.19 22.51 15.13
CA GLU A 21 -6.88 22.83 14.53
C GLU A 21 -6.37 21.72 13.60
N ALA A 22 -6.41 20.46 14.02
CA ALA A 22 -5.89 19.36 13.20
C ALA A 22 -6.63 19.19 11.88
N LEU A 23 -7.96 19.34 11.89
CA LEU A 23 -8.76 19.33 10.67
C LEU A 23 -8.41 20.52 9.75
N ASN A 24 -8.12 21.70 10.31
CA ASN A 24 -7.74 22.86 9.53
C ASN A 24 -6.35 22.66 8.89
N GLU A 25 -5.39 22.08 9.61
CA GLU A 25 -4.07 21.78 9.06
C GLU A 25 -4.16 20.69 7.96
N LEU A 26 -4.98 19.66 8.14
CA LEU A 26 -5.25 18.69 7.07
C LEU A 26 -5.89 19.35 5.84
N LYS A 27 -6.83 20.28 6.01
CA LYS A 27 -7.39 21.05 4.90
C LYS A 27 -6.33 21.93 4.21
N ASN A 28 -5.39 22.51 4.97
CA ASN A 28 -4.26 23.27 4.41
C ASN A 28 -3.33 22.37 3.60
N TYR A 29 -3.08 21.16 4.10
CA TYR A 29 -2.33 20.14 3.35
C TYR A 29 -3.05 19.76 2.04
N VAL A 30 -4.35 19.49 2.08
CA VAL A 30 -5.14 19.15 0.87
C VAL A 30 -5.03 20.24 -0.20
N ARG A 31 -5.01 21.53 0.20
CA ARG A 31 -4.86 22.66 -0.74
C ARG A 31 -3.51 22.70 -1.43
N MET A 32 -2.49 22.04 -0.89
CA MET A 32 -1.16 22.07 -1.47
C MET A 32 -1.04 21.03 -2.59
N PRO A 33 -0.70 21.42 -3.83
CA PRO A 33 -0.57 20.49 -4.95
C PRO A 33 0.82 19.81 -4.95
N CYS A 34 1.20 19.21 -3.83
CA CYS A 34 2.46 18.52 -3.62
C CYS A 34 2.44 17.13 -4.26
N LYS A 35 2.35 17.08 -5.59
CA LYS A 35 2.41 15.85 -6.37
C LYS A 35 3.79 15.22 -6.28
N SER A 36 3.84 13.89 -6.35
CA SER A 36 5.09 13.15 -6.42
C SER A 36 5.93 13.59 -7.64
N LYS A 37 7.24 13.46 -7.55
CA LYS A 37 8.19 14.05 -8.52
C LYS A 37 7.98 13.59 -9.97
N ASP A 38 7.50 12.37 -10.20
CA ASP A 38 7.24 11.88 -11.55
C ASP A 38 5.99 12.51 -12.18
N PHE A 39 5.14 13.13 -11.37
CA PHE A 39 3.91 13.82 -11.80
C PHE A 39 4.05 15.36 -11.83
N ASP A 40 5.20 15.87 -11.42
CA ASP A 40 5.55 17.30 -11.47
C ASP A 40 7.02 17.46 -11.85
N VAL A 41 7.30 17.63 -13.13
CA VAL A 41 8.67 17.74 -13.66
C VAL A 41 9.44 18.94 -13.08
N ASP A 42 8.73 19.96 -12.61
CA ASP A 42 9.27 21.18 -12.01
C ASP A 42 9.18 21.18 -10.47
N TRP A 43 9.05 20.01 -9.84
CA TRP A 43 8.80 19.84 -8.40
C TRP A 43 9.78 20.63 -7.50
N GLU A 44 11.08 20.68 -7.85
CA GLU A 44 12.08 21.46 -7.10
C GLU A 44 11.78 22.98 -7.19
N ALA A 45 11.50 23.47 -8.39
CA ALA A 45 11.20 24.88 -8.62
C ALA A 45 9.85 25.28 -7.99
N ASN A 46 8.84 24.43 -8.06
CA ASN A 46 7.54 24.62 -7.45
C ASN A 46 7.63 24.60 -5.91
N GLY A 47 8.51 23.78 -5.34
CA GLY A 47 8.83 23.74 -3.93
C GLY A 47 7.71 23.23 -3.01
N PHE A 48 6.64 22.65 -3.55
CA PHE A 48 5.48 22.18 -2.76
C PHE A 48 5.82 21.03 -1.82
N LEU A 49 6.67 20.08 -2.27
CA LEU A 49 7.13 18.97 -1.44
C LEU A 49 7.93 19.46 -0.22
N LEU A 50 8.79 20.45 -0.43
CA LEU A 50 9.54 21.07 0.66
C LEU A 50 8.63 21.88 1.59
N GLN A 51 7.65 22.58 1.03
CA GLN A 51 6.75 23.43 1.81
C GLN A 51 5.83 22.60 2.70
N VAL A 52 5.33 21.43 2.24
CA VAL A 52 4.51 20.57 3.08
C VAL A 52 5.29 20.03 4.27
N CYS A 53 6.54 19.59 4.09
CA CYS A 53 7.41 19.18 5.18
C CYS A 53 7.64 20.31 6.20
N ARG A 54 7.88 21.54 5.72
CA ARG A 54 8.05 22.73 6.58
C ARG A 54 6.79 23.07 7.39
N ASN A 55 5.62 22.99 6.76
CA ASN A 55 4.35 23.25 7.43
C ASN A 55 4.08 22.21 8.52
N ALA A 56 4.25 20.93 8.21
CA ALA A 56 4.11 19.83 9.17
C ALA A 56 5.09 19.98 10.33
N ALA A 57 6.38 20.27 10.06
CA ALA A 57 7.39 20.52 11.08
C ALA A 57 7.02 21.70 11.97
N ALA A 58 6.55 22.80 11.39
CA ALA A 58 6.17 24.00 12.15
C ALA A 58 4.99 23.73 13.08
N TRP A 59 3.98 22.96 12.61
CA TRP A 59 2.84 22.57 13.43
C TRP A 59 3.27 21.61 14.55
N GLY A 60 4.09 20.60 14.25
CA GLY A 60 4.63 19.67 15.24
C GLY A 60 5.39 20.37 16.36
N ARG A 61 6.29 21.32 16.03
CA ARG A 61 7.03 22.13 17.02
C ARG A 61 6.12 22.97 17.93
N ARG A 62 4.97 23.44 17.42
CA ARG A 62 4.00 24.16 18.28
C ARG A 62 3.35 23.23 19.30
N LEU A 63 3.05 21.99 18.90
CA LEU A 63 2.43 20.99 19.77
C LEU A 63 3.43 20.40 20.76
N PHE A 64 4.66 20.15 20.33
CA PHE A 64 5.73 19.48 21.09
C PHE A 64 7.01 20.32 21.05
N PRO A 65 7.10 21.42 21.86
CA PRO A 65 8.29 22.29 21.85
C PRO A 65 9.57 21.60 22.33
N GLU A 66 9.43 20.50 23.07
CA GLU A 66 10.52 19.65 23.58
C GLU A 66 11.08 18.68 22.53
N ALA A 67 10.38 18.50 21.41
CA ALA A 67 10.70 17.54 20.37
C ALA A 67 11.56 18.17 19.26
N ASP A 68 12.31 17.32 18.56
CA ASP A 68 13.01 17.70 17.34
C ASP A 68 12.14 17.41 16.11
N PHE A 69 12.08 18.37 15.20
CA PHE A 69 11.42 18.24 13.89
C PHE A 69 12.36 18.80 12.83
N GLU A 70 12.95 17.97 12.01
CA GLU A 70 13.94 18.34 11.02
C GLU A 70 13.42 18.03 9.60
N VAL A 71 13.46 19.05 8.75
CA VAL A 71 13.21 18.86 7.32
C VAL A 71 14.53 18.52 6.64
N LEU A 72 14.61 17.30 6.16
CA LEU A 72 15.78 16.75 5.48
C LEU A 72 15.74 17.13 4.01
N THR A 73 16.86 17.65 3.51
CA THR A 73 17.01 18.06 2.11
C THR A 73 18.38 17.69 1.56
N GLU A 74 18.42 17.21 0.34
CA GLU A 74 19.64 16.95 -0.41
C GLU A 74 19.38 17.28 -1.88
N PRO A 75 20.29 17.97 -2.59
CA PRO A 75 20.10 18.30 -4.01
C PRO A 75 19.76 17.07 -4.86
N GLY A 76 18.71 17.17 -5.67
CA GLY A 76 18.24 16.11 -6.56
C GLY A 76 17.43 14.99 -5.87
N ARG A 77 17.22 15.07 -4.55
CA ARG A 77 16.35 14.16 -3.80
C ARG A 77 15.11 14.87 -3.29
N THR A 78 14.02 14.12 -3.22
CA THR A 78 12.79 14.62 -2.61
C THR A 78 13.00 14.84 -1.10
N PRO A 79 12.47 15.93 -0.53
CA PRO A 79 12.62 16.21 0.90
C PRO A 79 11.88 15.20 1.75
N ALA A 80 12.30 15.09 3.02
CA ALA A 80 11.60 14.29 4.03
C ALA A 80 11.49 15.06 5.35
N LEU A 81 10.55 14.68 6.20
CA LEU A 81 10.41 15.18 7.55
C LEU A 81 10.80 14.08 8.54
N PHE A 82 11.82 14.30 9.32
CA PHE A 82 12.15 13.50 10.51
C PHE A 82 11.63 14.20 11.76
N PHE A 83 11.07 13.44 12.71
CA PHE A 83 10.77 13.94 14.03
C PHE A 83 11.19 12.98 15.13
N ASP A 84 11.43 13.52 16.33
CA ASP A 84 11.86 12.80 17.51
C ASP A 84 11.23 13.42 18.76
N ILE A 85 10.25 12.71 19.31
CA ILE A 85 9.52 13.12 20.53
C ILE A 85 10.00 12.26 21.68
N PRO A 86 10.58 12.89 22.75
CA PRO A 86 11.08 12.17 23.91
C PRO A 86 10.03 11.29 24.58
N ALA A 87 10.49 10.23 25.24
CA ALA A 87 9.63 9.41 26.09
C ALA A 87 8.98 10.23 27.20
N SER A 88 7.79 9.86 27.59
CA SER A 88 7.09 10.42 28.74
C SER A 88 6.85 9.32 29.77
N GLY A 89 7.82 9.11 30.68
CA GLY A 89 7.73 8.13 31.77
C GLY A 89 7.93 6.65 31.36
N LYS A 90 8.41 6.40 30.14
CA LYS A 90 8.76 5.06 29.60
C LYS A 90 10.13 5.06 28.93
N ASP A 91 11.12 5.65 29.58
CA ASP A 91 12.45 5.92 29.00
C ASP A 91 13.25 4.65 28.65
N ASN A 92 12.92 3.51 29.28
CA ASN A 92 13.61 2.22 29.05
C ASN A 92 12.89 1.29 28.04
N GLU A 93 11.76 1.72 27.48
CA GLU A 93 11.03 0.94 26.49
C GLU A 93 11.57 1.22 25.07
N LYS A 94 11.35 0.26 24.16
CA LYS A 94 11.71 0.47 22.76
C LYS A 94 10.85 1.57 22.13
N ALA A 95 11.45 2.32 21.21
CA ALA A 95 10.76 3.41 20.53
C ALA A 95 9.63 2.91 19.62
N VAL A 96 8.65 3.78 19.38
CA VAL A 96 7.66 3.65 18.30
C VAL A 96 8.14 4.46 17.11
N PHE A 97 8.09 3.88 15.92
CA PHE A 97 8.43 4.53 14.67
C PHE A 97 7.16 4.75 13.83
N PHE A 98 6.91 5.99 13.42
CA PHE A 98 5.85 6.33 12.48
C PHE A 98 6.40 6.52 11.08
N TYR A 99 5.73 5.94 10.10
CA TYR A 99 5.95 6.17 8.69
C TYR A 99 4.69 6.72 8.03
N GLY A 100 4.89 7.58 7.03
CA GLY A 100 3.87 8.08 6.12
C GLY A 100 4.49 8.92 5.01
N HIS A 101 3.67 9.46 4.12
CA HIS A 101 4.13 10.30 3.04
C HIS A 101 3.28 11.57 2.87
N PHE A 102 3.86 12.56 2.20
CA PHE A 102 3.20 13.83 1.93
C PHE A 102 3.01 14.13 0.44
N ASP A 103 3.63 13.37 -0.43
CA ASP A 103 3.39 13.48 -1.87
C ASP A 103 2.03 12.89 -2.24
N LYS A 104 1.57 13.19 -3.44
CA LYS A 104 0.22 12.87 -3.90
C LYS A 104 0.24 12.35 -5.32
N GLN A 105 -0.75 11.52 -5.63
CA GLN A 105 -1.15 11.23 -7.00
C GLN A 105 -1.60 12.50 -7.73
N PRO A 106 -1.54 12.53 -9.08
CA PRO A 106 -2.07 13.64 -9.86
C PRO A 106 -3.59 13.83 -9.65
N GLU A 107 -4.06 14.94 -10.13
CA GLU A 107 -5.46 15.40 -10.02
C GLU A 107 -6.46 14.34 -10.49
N GLY A 108 -6.18 13.70 -11.63
CA GLY A 108 -7.12 12.81 -12.32
C GLY A 108 -8.34 13.56 -12.87
N GLU A 109 -9.13 12.85 -13.66
CA GLU A 109 -10.39 13.36 -14.24
C GLU A 109 -11.60 12.73 -13.52
N GLY A 110 -12.79 13.35 -13.68
CA GLY A 110 -14.04 12.81 -13.18
C GLY A 110 -14.47 13.28 -11.78
N TRP A 111 -13.84 14.34 -11.25
CA TRP A 111 -14.29 14.98 -10.01
C TRP A 111 -15.71 15.54 -10.18
N SER A 112 -16.53 15.36 -9.15
CA SER A 112 -17.88 15.92 -9.11
C SER A 112 -17.86 17.44 -9.18
N ILE A 113 -18.90 18.05 -9.74
CA ILE A 113 -18.97 19.49 -10.04
C ILE A 113 -18.64 20.40 -8.84
N ASN A 114 -18.96 19.94 -7.62
CA ASN A 114 -18.73 20.69 -6.37
C ASN A 114 -17.46 20.26 -5.62
N ARG A 115 -16.63 19.41 -6.21
CA ARG A 115 -15.43 18.87 -5.58
C ARG A 115 -14.25 19.04 -6.51
N LYS A 116 -13.13 19.44 -5.95
CA LYS A 116 -11.88 19.61 -6.71
C LYS A 116 -10.72 18.97 -5.93
N PRO A 117 -9.68 18.51 -6.62
CA PRO A 117 -8.58 17.79 -5.98
C PRO A 117 -7.90 18.58 -4.86
N PHE A 118 -7.64 19.88 -5.07
CA PHE A 118 -6.92 20.73 -4.10
C PHE A 118 -7.80 21.80 -3.45
N GLU A 119 -9.11 21.60 -3.44
CA GLU A 119 -10.07 22.42 -2.69
C GLU A 119 -10.84 21.53 -1.70
N PRO A 120 -10.37 21.41 -0.44
CA PRO A 120 -10.96 20.47 0.52
C PRO A 120 -12.43 20.81 0.76
N THR A 121 -13.31 19.86 0.49
CA THR A 121 -14.76 19.99 0.67
C THR A 121 -15.22 19.08 1.78
N LEU A 122 -15.88 19.64 2.80
CA LEU A 122 -16.44 18.88 3.92
C LEU A 122 -17.95 18.73 3.74
N GLU A 123 -18.44 17.50 3.61
CA GLU A 123 -19.84 17.14 3.51
C GLU A 123 -20.21 16.17 4.64
N GLY A 124 -20.84 16.66 5.68
CA GLY A 124 -21.11 15.87 6.89
C GLY A 124 -19.81 15.44 7.58
N ASP A 125 -19.55 14.13 7.66
CA ASP A 125 -18.33 13.53 8.20
C ASP A 125 -17.27 13.20 7.13
N ARG A 126 -17.52 13.58 5.85
CA ARG A 126 -16.66 13.23 4.71
C ARG A 126 -15.87 14.44 4.25
N LEU A 127 -14.54 14.35 4.34
CA LEU A 127 -13.62 15.32 3.79
C LEU A 127 -13.15 14.84 2.41
N TYR A 128 -13.50 15.59 1.37
CA TYR A 128 -13.07 15.30 -0.01
C TYR A 128 -11.87 16.15 -0.39
N GLY A 129 -10.91 15.54 -1.09
CA GLY A 129 -9.74 16.19 -1.65
C GLY A 129 -8.59 15.22 -1.85
N ARG A 130 -7.72 15.47 -2.83
CA ARG A 130 -6.55 14.67 -3.13
C ARG A 130 -5.55 14.69 -1.97
N GLY A 131 -5.13 13.51 -1.48
CA GLY A 131 -4.23 13.36 -0.35
C GLY A 131 -4.94 13.41 1.00
N ALA A 132 -6.29 13.54 1.03
CA ALA A 132 -7.02 13.58 2.30
C ALA A 132 -6.96 12.25 3.04
N ALA A 133 -7.10 11.13 2.31
CA ALA A 133 -7.08 9.77 2.84
C ALA A 133 -5.79 9.03 2.54
N ASP A 134 -5.04 9.46 1.53
CA ASP A 134 -3.82 8.86 1.04
C ASP A 134 -2.75 9.96 0.86
N ASP A 135 -1.80 10.16 1.77
CA ASP A 135 -1.67 9.67 3.17
C ASP A 135 -1.55 10.85 4.15
N GLY A 136 -1.80 12.08 3.68
CA GLY A 136 -1.51 13.32 4.44
C GLY A 136 -2.12 13.40 5.84
N TYR A 137 -3.23 12.75 6.12
CA TYR A 137 -3.85 12.72 7.45
C TYR A 137 -2.97 12.04 8.49
N ASN A 138 -2.11 11.09 8.09
CA ASN A 138 -1.30 10.22 8.93
C ASN A 138 -0.46 11.02 9.93
N PHE A 139 0.31 12.01 9.44
CA PHE A 139 1.12 12.87 10.32
C PHE A 139 0.27 13.57 11.37
N TYR A 140 -0.85 14.14 10.97
CA TYR A 140 -1.73 14.86 11.90
C TYR A 140 -2.37 13.90 12.91
N ALA A 141 -2.75 12.70 12.49
CA ALA A 141 -3.29 11.67 13.38
C ALA A 141 -2.26 11.19 14.40
N ALA A 142 -1.00 10.99 13.99
CA ALA A 142 0.10 10.65 14.90
C ALA A 142 0.30 11.73 15.98
N MET A 143 0.35 13.00 15.57
CA MET A 143 0.50 14.12 16.50
C MET A 143 -0.70 14.26 17.44
N VAL A 144 -1.93 14.10 16.96
CA VAL A 144 -3.16 14.16 17.79
C VAL A 144 -3.21 12.97 18.76
N ALA A 145 -2.79 11.78 18.35
CA ALA A 145 -2.70 10.62 19.25
C ALA A 145 -1.77 10.92 20.43
N LEU A 146 -0.55 11.43 20.18
CA LEU A 146 0.41 11.81 21.22
C LEU A 146 -0.09 12.97 22.09
N LEU A 147 -0.72 13.99 21.48
CA LEU A 147 -1.34 15.10 22.20
C LEU A 147 -2.40 14.60 23.18
N SER A 148 -3.19 13.61 22.77
CA SER A 148 -4.24 13.04 23.62
C SER A 148 -3.70 12.26 24.81
N LEU A 149 -2.57 11.54 24.63
CA LEU A 149 -1.85 10.88 25.73
C LEU A 149 -1.32 11.90 26.73
N ARG A 150 -0.66 12.96 26.23
CA ARG A 150 -0.17 14.06 27.07
C ARG A 150 -1.31 14.72 27.86
N GLY A 151 -2.42 15.03 27.20
CA GLY A 151 -3.61 15.60 27.84
C GLY A 151 -4.22 14.71 28.92
N ALA A 152 -4.14 13.40 28.75
CA ALA A 152 -4.62 12.40 29.71
C ALA A 152 -3.55 12.01 30.76
N GLY A 153 -2.34 12.54 30.69
CA GLY A 153 -1.21 12.16 31.57
C GLY A 153 -0.81 10.69 31.45
N VAL A 154 -0.95 10.12 30.25
CA VAL A 154 -0.60 8.72 29.96
C VAL A 154 0.83 8.65 29.44
N PRO A 155 1.71 7.86 30.09
CA PRO A 155 3.07 7.67 29.63
C PRO A 155 3.16 6.99 28.27
N HIS A 156 4.17 7.36 27.49
CA HIS A 156 4.54 6.69 26.25
C HIS A 156 6.07 6.56 26.11
N SER A 157 6.54 5.58 25.35
CA SER A 157 7.94 5.44 24.97
C SER A 157 8.34 6.56 23.98
N ARG A 158 9.65 6.70 23.71
CA ARG A 158 10.13 7.62 22.66
C ARG A 158 9.43 7.33 21.33
N VAL A 159 9.04 8.39 20.64
CA VAL A 159 8.37 8.27 19.34
C VAL A 159 9.20 9.00 18.30
N VAL A 160 9.60 8.30 17.26
CA VAL A 160 10.31 8.85 16.11
C VAL A 160 9.48 8.64 14.85
N GLY A 161 9.69 9.45 13.83
CA GLY A 161 9.00 9.26 12.55
C GLY A 161 9.79 9.82 11.40
N LEU A 162 9.58 9.22 10.24
CA LEU A 162 10.12 9.66 8.97
C LEU A 162 9.01 9.67 7.93
N TYR A 163 8.72 10.84 7.41
CA TYR A 163 7.69 11.10 6.39
C TYR A 163 8.35 11.53 5.10
N GLU A 164 8.17 10.75 4.05
CA GLU A 164 8.76 11.01 2.74
C GLU A 164 7.86 11.83 1.81
N THR A 165 8.36 12.14 0.63
CA THR A 165 7.64 12.84 -0.43
C THR A 165 7.89 12.22 -1.82
N ASP A 166 8.01 10.88 -1.88
CA ASP A 166 8.26 10.10 -3.11
C ASP A 166 7.57 8.72 -3.09
N GLU A 167 6.61 8.47 -2.18
CA GLU A 167 5.92 7.18 -2.05
C GLU A 167 5.19 6.82 -3.34
N GLU A 168 4.43 7.74 -3.88
CA GLU A 168 3.59 7.58 -5.05
C GLU A 168 4.37 7.35 -6.37
N CYS A 169 5.70 7.48 -6.29
CA CYS A 169 6.65 7.13 -7.35
C CYS A 169 7.58 5.98 -6.98
N GLY A 170 7.31 5.26 -5.87
CA GLY A 170 8.03 4.06 -5.44
C GLY A 170 9.17 4.30 -4.46
N SER A 171 9.11 5.36 -3.63
CA SER A 171 9.99 5.58 -2.46
C SER A 171 11.49 5.50 -2.76
N ARG A 172 11.93 6.02 -3.92
CA ARG A 172 13.31 5.86 -4.40
C ARG A 172 14.37 6.53 -3.51
N ASP A 173 13.95 7.57 -2.77
CA ASP A 173 14.83 8.30 -1.86
C ASP A 173 14.68 7.86 -0.40
N PHE A 174 13.69 7.02 -0.06
CA PHE A 174 13.38 6.65 1.32
C PHE A 174 14.50 5.86 2.00
N GLU A 175 15.11 4.86 1.33
CA GLU A 175 16.24 4.12 1.91
C GLU A 175 17.43 5.04 2.22
N TYR A 176 17.67 6.07 1.39
CA TYR A 176 18.70 7.07 1.65
C TYR A 176 18.41 7.84 2.94
N TRP A 177 17.17 8.32 3.12
CA TRP A 177 16.78 9.03 4.34
C TRP A 177 16.83 8.15 5.57
N MET A 178 16.39 6.90 5.46
CA MET A 178 16.55 5.91 6.53
C MET A 178 18.01 5.72 6.92
N GLN A 179 18.93 5.67 5.96
CA GLN A 179 20.36 5.53 6.23
C GLN A 179 20.96 6.78 6.90
N ILE A 180 20.57 7.97 6.46
CA ILE A 180 21.02 9.25 7.08
C ILE A 180 20.56 9.35 8.54
N CYS A 181 19.34 8.92 8.83
CA CYS A 181 18.77 8.97 10.19
C CYS A 181 19.15 7.77 11.06
N ARG A 182 19.94 6.80 10.56
CA ARG A 182 20.18 5.50 11.21
C ARG A 182 20.60 5.58 12.68
N GLY A 183 21.41 6.57 13.07
CA GLY A 183 21.84 6.76 14.46
C GLY A 183 20.78 7.39 15.38
N ARG A 184 19.62 7.74 14.84
CA ARG A 184 18.58 8.51 15.55
C ARG A 184 17.36 7.67 15.95
N TYR A 185 17.21 6.43 15.47
CA TYR A 185 16.08 5.55 15.78
C TYR A 185 16.51 4.16 16.26
N GLU A 186 17.51 4.12 17.13
CA GLU A 186 17.93 2.86 17.76
C GLU A 186 16.80 2.22 18.59
N SER A 187 16.72 0.89 18.59
CA SER A 187 15.77 0.13 19.40
C SER A 187 14.29 0.40 19.14
N VAL A 188 13.87 0.42 17.86
CA VAL A 188 12.44 0.45 17.50
C VAL A 188 11.77 -0.88 17.83
N GLY A 189 10.64 -0.82 18.53
CA GLY A 189 9.85 -1.99 18.93
C GLY A 189 8.52 -2.12 18.20
N LEU A 190 7.98 -0.99 17.73
CA LEU A 190 6.73 -0.92 16.98
C LEU A 190 6.89 0.03 15.79
N VAL A 191 6.49 -0.40 14.63
CA VAL A 191 6.32 0.44 13.43
C VAL A 191 4.83 0.67 13.21
N VAL A 192 4.44 1.93 13.06
CA VAL A 192 3.06 2.34 12.75
C VAL A 192 3.03 2.95 11.37
N VAL A 193 2.22 2.36 10.50
CA VAL A 193 1.93 2.86 9.14
C VAL A 193 0.42 3.01 9.05
N MET A 194 -0.05 4.21 8.71
CA MET A 194 -1.48 4.47 8.60
C MET A 194 -1.93 4.67 7.13
N ASP A 195 -1.21 4.06 6.21
CA ASP A 195 -1.43 4.11 4.76
C ASP A 195 -2.07 2.81 4.24
N CYS A 196 -3.01 2.30 5.00
CA CYS A 196 -3.77 1.08 4.67
C CYS A 196 -5.26 1.32 4.84
N GLY A 197 -6.04 0.29 4.64
CA GLY A 197 -7.48 0.40 4.78
C GLY A 197 -8.15 -0.90 5.19
N GLY A 198 -9.47 -0.89 5.09
CA GLY A 198 -10.31 -2.02 5.41
C GLY A 198 -11.58 -2.06 4.58
N ALA A 199 -12.36 -3.11 4.75
CA ALA A 199 -13.59 -3.34 3.99
C ALA A 199 -14.81 -2.60 4.55
N ASP A 200 -14.69 -1.98 5.73
CA ASP A 200 -15.74 -1.18 6.36
C ASP A 200 -15.16 -0.10 7.30
N TYR A 201 -16.04 0.71 7.88
CA TYR A 201 -15.72 1.74 8.88
C TYR A 201 -16.17 1.37 10.30
N GLU A 202 -16.48 0.09 10.55
CA GLU A 202 -16.98 -0.39 11.83
C GLU A 202 -15.93 -1.13 12.67
N HIS A 203 -14.85 -1.59 12.02
CA HIS A 203 -13.78 -2.35 12.68
C HIS A 203 -12.44 -1.62 12.65
N LEU A 204 -11.56 -1.96 13.62
CA LEU A 204 -10.14 -1.66 13.50
C LEU A 204 -9.52 -2.68 12.55
N TRP A 205 -9.09 -2.22 11.40
CA TRP A 205 -8.40 -3.03 10.40
C TRP A 205 -6.90 -3.00 10.61
N SER A 206 -6.25 -4.15 10.42
CA SER A 206 -4.78 -4.25 10.41
C SER A 206 -4.31 -5.13 9.27
N THR A 207 -3.49 -4.58 8.39
CA THR A 207 -2.90 -5.34 7.28
C THR A 207 -1.70 -6.12 7.79
N VAL A 208 -1.64 -7.42 7.49
CA VAL A 208 -0.62 -8.34 8.02
C VAL A 208 0.19 -9.04 6.94
N SER A 209 -0.13 -8.81 5.68
CA SER A 209 0.66 -9.33 4.56
C SER A 209 0.40 -8.56 3.27
N PHE A 210 1.43 -8.49 2.44
CA PHE A 210 1.37 -7.94 1.08
C PHE A 210 1.97 -8.94 0.10
N ARG A 211 1.35 -9.07 -1.08
CA ARG A 211 1.94 -9.88 -2.14
C ARG A 211 3.14 -9.19 -2.75
N GLY A 212 4.10 -9.99 -3.22
CA GLY A 212 5.13 -9.53 -4.13
C GLY A 212 4.65 -9.45 -5.58
N ALA A 213 5.54 -9.03 -6.46
CA ALA A 213 5.30 -8.96 -7.88
C ALA A 213 6.56 -9.33 -8.69
N ALA A 214 6.38 -10.10 -9.77
CA ALA A 214 7.39 -10.25 -10.81
C ALA A 214 6.81 -9.71 -12.12
N VAL A 215 7.49 -8.76 -12.73
CA VAL A 215 7.07 -8.13 -13.99
C VAL A 215 8.14 -8.42 -15.04
N LEU A 216 7.69 -8.87 -16.21
CA LEU A 216 8.58 -9.18 -17.32
C LEU A 216 7.85 -9.03 -18.67
N THR A 217 8.63 -8.83 -19.73
CA THR A 217 8.12 -8.82 -21.11
C THR A 217 8.54 -10.09 -21.83
N LEU A 218 7.59 -10.97 -22.11
CA LEU A 218 7.79 -12.14 -22.97
C LEU A 218 7.77 -11.70 -24.44
N ASN A 219 8.84 -11.95 -25.17
CA ASN A 219 8.95 -11.66 -26.61
C ASN A 219 9.12 -12.97 -27.39
N VAL A 220 8.18 -13.26 -28.27
CA VAL A 220 8.20 -14.43 -29.17
C VAL A 220 8.31 -13.95 -30.60
N ARG A 221 9.44 -14.27 -31.25
CA ARG A 221 9.74 -13.87 -32.65
C ARG A 221 9.87 -15.10 -33.54
N VAL A 222 9.12 -15.12 -34.64
CA VAL A 222 9.03 -16.24 -35.58
C VAL A 222 9.54 -15.90 -36.98
N ALA A 223 9.65 -14.60 -37.32
CA ALA A 223 10.10 -14.13 -38.63
C ALA A 223 10.76 -12.75 -38.52
N GLU A 224 11.47 -12.33 -39.57
CA GLU A 224 12.10 -10.99 -39.62
C GLU A 224 11.08 -9.88 -39.88
N HIS A 225 10.03 -10.15 -40.65
CA HIS A 225 8.94 -9.21 -40.96
C HIS A 225 7.63 -9.94 -41.12
N GLY A 226 6.54 -9.17 -41.11
CA GLY A 226 5.19 -9.72 -41.34
C GLY A 226 5.01 -10.25 -42.76
N MET A 227 4.20 -11.29 -42.92
CA MET A 227 3.99 -11.99 -44.19
C MET A 227 2.49 -12.09 -44.47
N HIS A 228 2.12 -12.26 -45.77
CA HIS A 228 0.75 -12.46 -46.16
C HIS A 228 0.19 -13.76 -45.55
N SER A 229 -0.78 -13.65 -44.65
CA SER A 229 -1.28 -14.80 -43.87
C SER A 229 -1.84 -15.93 -44.72
N GLY A 230 -2.54 -15.62 -45.80
CA GLY A 230 -3.10 -16.63 -46.73
C GLY A 230 -2.06 -17.46 -47.48
N LEU A 231 -0.81 -16.96 -47.58
CA LEU A 231 0.27 -17.67 -48.27
C LEU A 231 1.13 -18.53 -47.32
N VAL A 232 1.21 -18.12 -46.02
CA VAL A 232 2.15 -18.75 -45.11
C VAL A 232 1.50 -19.45 -43.92
N SER A 233 0.21 -19.25 -43.67
CA SER A 233 -0.49 -19.97 -42.60
C SER A 233 -0.46 -21.48 -42.85
N GLY A 234 -0.12 -22.25 -41.83
CA GLY A 234 0.11 -23.69 -41.92
C GLY A 234 1.55 -24.08 -42.32
N ILE A 235 2.35 -23.13 -42.83
CA ILE A 235 3.78 -23.29 -43.10
C ILE A 235 4.57 -22.67 -41.96
N ALA A 236 4.37 -21.37 -41.67
CA ALA A 236 5.01 -20.65 -40.57
C ALA A 236 4.13 -20.69 -39.34
N PRO A 237 4.71 -20.89 -38.13
CA PRO A 237 3.95 -20.83 -36.89
C PRO A 237 3.55 -19.39 -36.56
N SER A 238 2.42 -19.19 -35.88
CA SER A 238 1.99 -17.89 -35.37
C SER A 238 2.73 -17.57 -34.06
N SER A 239 3.33 -16.37 -33.95
CA SER A 239 3.98 -15.90 -32.74
C SER A 239 3.00 -15.84 -31.55
N PHE A 240 1.73 -15.46 -31.79
CA PHE A 240 0.70 -15.43 -30.76
C PHE A 240 0.29 -16.83 -30.31
N MET A 241 0.21 -17.81 -31.23
CA MET A 241 -0.05 -19.21 -30.87
C MET A 241 1.04 -19.73 -29.91
N ILE A 242 2.32 -19.43 -30.23
CA ILE A 242 3.43 -19.85 -29.39
C ILE A 242 3.41 -19.11 -28.04
N ALA A 243 3.17 -17.81 -28.03
CA ALA A 243 3.06 -17.04 -26.77
C ALA A 243 1.99 -17.65 -25.84
N ARG A 244 0.80 -17.96 -26.38
CA ARG A 244 -0.26 -18.64 -25.63
C ARG A 244 0.19 -19.99 -25.07
N ALA A 245 0.86 -20.82 -25.88
CA ALA A 245 1.35 -22.12 -25.42
C ALA A 245 2.49 -22.01 -24.38
N LEU A 246 3.24 -20.91 -24.38
CA LEU A 246 4.22 -20.62 -23.33
C LEU A 246 3.54 -20.18 -22.02
N LEU A 247 2.46 -19.40 -22.09
CA LEU A 247 1.66 -19.07 -20.90
C LEU A 247 1.03 -20.31 -20.28
N ASP A 248 0.57 -21.28 -21.07
CA ASP A 248 0.03 -22.56 -20.58
C ASP A 248 1.04 -23.39 -19.76
N ARG A 249 2.34 -23.07 -19.82
CA ARG A 249 3.37 -23.70 -18.96
C ARG A 249 3.36 -23.17 -17.53
N ILE A 250 2.84 -21.98 -17.31
CA ILE A 250 2.87 -21.28 -16.03
C ILE A 250 1.48 -21.09 -15.41
N GLU A 251 0.43 -21.15 -16.22
CA GLU A 251 -0.97 -20.98 -15.80
C GLU A 251 -1.88 -21.98 -16.50
N ASN A 252 -2.84 -22.52 -15.77
CA ASN A 252 -3.94 -23.27 -16.34
C ASN A 252 -4.99 -22.30 -16.91
N ALA A 253 -5.09 -22.20 -18.23
CA ALA A 253 -6.00 -21.26 -18.89
C ALA A 253 -7.50 -21.48 -18.60
N GLN A 254 -7.90 -22.65 -18.03
CA GLN A 254 -9.31 -22.91 -17.68
C GLN A 254 -9.63 -22.46 -16.25
N THR A 255 -8.68 -22.59 -15.32
CA THR A 255 -8.90 -22.26 -13.91
C THR A 255 -8.22 -20.94 -13.49
N GLY A 256 -7.23 -20.46 -14.26
CA GLY A 256 -6.38 -19.34 -13.93
C GLY A 256 -5.43 -19.63 -12.77
N GLU A 257 -5.24 -20.89 -12.39
CA GLU A 257 -4.29 -21.29 -11.37
C GLU A 257 -2.86 -21.35 -11.95
N MET A 258 -1.92 -20.78 -11.22
CA MET A 258 -0.49 -20.93 -11.59
C MET A 258 -0.06 -22.37 -11.37
N THR A 259 0.56 -22.98 -12.40
CA THR A 259 1.00 -24.39 -12.36
C THR A 259 2.32 -24.58 -11.62
N ALA A 260 2.98 -23.49 -11.27
CA ALA A 260 4.30 -23.47 -10.65
C ALA A 260 4.25 -23.85 -9.17
N GLU A 261 4.70 -25.04 -8.84
CA GLU A 261 4.91 -25.45 -7.46
C GLU A 261 5.90 -24.54 -6.72
N ALA A 262 6.92 -24.03 -7.44
CA ALA A 262 7.92 -23.11 -6.93
C ALA A 262 7.37 -21.72 -6.51
N LEU A 263 6.21 -21.32 -7.03
CA LEU A 263 5.55 -20.07 -6.67
C LEU A 263 4.50 -20.25 -5.55
N ASN A 264 4.19 -21.47 -5.15
CA ASN A 264 3.29 -21.75 -4.05
C ASN A 264 4.08 -21.84 -2.73
N VAL A 265 3.54 -21.21 -1.70
CA VAL A 265 4.12 -21.21 -0.35
C VAL A 265 3.13 -21.81 0.64
N GLU A 266 3.66 -22.34 1.75
CA GLU A 266 2.82 -22.74 2.89
C GLU A 266 2.25 -21.47 3.56
N ILE A 267 0.95 -21.43 3.74
CA ILE A 267 0.28 -20.30 4.40
C ILE A 267 0.32 -20.55 5.91
N PRO A 268 0.89 -19.63 6.71
CA PRO A 268 0.93 -19.79 8.16
C PRO A 268 -0.49 -19.98 8.74
N PRO A 269 -0.69 -20.92 9.69
CA PRO A 269 -2.01 -21.19 10.28
C PRO A 269 -2.70 -19.93 10.83
N VAL A 270 -1.95 -19.02 11.45
CA VAL A 270 -2.49 -17.75 11.94
C VAL A 270 -3.08 -16.90 10.82
N ARG A 271 -2.49 -16.92 9.61
CA ARG A 271 -3.01 -16.18 8.46
C ARG A 271 -4.28 -16.80 7.90
N LEU A 272 -4.37 -18.14 7.88
CA LEU A 272 -5.61 -18.82 7.50
C LEU A 272 -6.77 -18.45 8.44
N GLU A 273 -6.52 -18.43 9.75
CA GLU A 273 -7.51 -18.00 10.74
C GLU A 273 -7.96 -16.54 10.52
N GLN A 274 -6.99 -15.64 10.30
CA GLN A 274 -7.26 -14.22 10.04
C GLN A 274 -8.05 -14.01 8.74
N MET A 275 -7.70 -14.71 7.66
CA MET A 275 -8.44 -14.65 6.40
C MET A 275 -9.85 -15.22 6.52
N LYS A 276 -10.03 -16.29 7.32
CA LYS A 276 -11.35 -16.82 7.61
C LYS A 276 -12.21 -15.78 8.35
N ARG A 277 -11.67 -15.17 9.39
CA ARG A 277 -12.35 -14.09 10.12
C ARG A 277 -12.68 -12.90 9.23
N TYR A 278 -11.75 -12.51 8.34
CA TYR A 278 -11.98 -11.47 7.32
C TYR A 278 -13.18 -11.85 6.43
N ALA A 279 -13.18 -13.06 5.86
CA ALA A 279 -14.25 -13.53 4.99
C ALA A 279 -15.60 -13.60 5.70
N GLU A 280 -15.63 -14.04 6.97
CA GLU A 280 -16.84 -14.04 7.80
C GLU A 280 -17.36 -12.63 8.08
N THR A 281 -16.47 -11.64 8.25
CA THR A 281 -16.83 -10.24 8.52
C THR A 281 -17.36 -9.55 7.27
N VAL A 282 -16.70 -9.75 6.13
CA VAL A 282 -16.98 -9.02 4.88
C VAL A 282 -18.02 -9.74 4.02
N GLY A 283 -18.06 -11.07 4.08
CA GLY A 283 -18.99 -11.90 3.30
C GLY A 283 -18.86 -11.63 1.79
N GLU A 284 -20.00 -11.44 1.12
CA GLU A 284 -20.03 -11.12 -0.32
C GLU A 284 -19.45 -9.74 -0.67
N GLY A 285 -19.16 -8.90 0.33
CA GLY A 285 -18.50 -7.62 0.13
C GLY A 285 -17.12 -7.74 -0.53
N VAL A 286 -16.44 -8.90 -0.45
CA VAL A 286 -15.18 -9.16 -1.17
C VAL A 286 -15.30 -9.01 -2.69
N PHE A 287 -16.51 -9.01 -3.23
CA PHE A 287 -16.81 -8.88 -4.66
C PHE A 287 -17.42 -7.52 -5.04
N ALA A 288 -17.73 -6.66 -4.05
CA ALA A 288 -18.60 -5.50 -4.23
C ALA A 288 -18.02 -4.43 -5.18
N ASP A 289 -16.71 -4.21 -5.14
CA ASP A 289 -16.06 -3.13 -5.90
C ASP A 289 -15.61 -3.56 -7.30
N ILE A 290 -15.96 -4.79 -7.75
CA ILE A 290 -15.55 -5.28 -9.06
C ILE A 290 -16.65 -4.95 -10.10
N PRO A 291 -16.35 -4.10 -11.10
CA PRO A 291 -17.31 -3.69 -12.11
C PRO A 291 -17.51 -4.80 -13.17
N TRP A 292 -18.24 -5.85 -12.81
CA TRP A 292 -18.47 -7.00 -13.66
C TRP A 292 -19.16 -6.63 -15.00
N ALA A 293 -18.66 -7.21 -16.09
CA ALA A 293 -19.26 -7.06 -17.40
C ALA A 293 -20.12 -8.28 -17.79
N GLY A 294 -21.33 -8.05 -18.29
CA GLY A 294 -22.24 -9.10 -18.72
C GLY A 294 -22.60 -10.08 -17.60
N GLY A 295 -22.39 -11.36 -17.83
CA GLY A 295 -22.62 -12.43 -16.85
C GLY A 295 -21.35 -12.90 -16.15
N THR A 296 -20.27 -12.12 -16.18
CA THR A 296 -19.00 -12.46 -15.52
C THR A 296 -19.17 -12.49 -14.00
N HIS A 297 -18.54 -13.44 -13.37
CA HIS A 297 -18.58 -13.62 -11.92
C HIS A 297 -17.18 -14.01 -11.38
N ALA A 298 -17.00 -14.01 -10.09
CA ALA A 298 -15.76 -14.42 -9.44
C ALA A 298 -15.38 -15.89 -9.78
N ARG A 299 -14.11 -16.21 -9.68
CA ARG A 299 -13.57 -17.57 -9.89
C ARG A 299 -14.07 -18.56 -8.84
N SER A 300 -14.35 -18.11 -7.63
CA SER A 300 -15.03 -18.85 -6.57
C SER A 300 -16.19 -18.00 -6.02
N SER A 301 -17.27 -18.64 -5.61
CA SER A 301 -18.36 -18.02 -4.85
C SER A 301 -18.11 -18.04 -3.33
N ASP A 302 -17.07 -18.73 -2.88
CA ASP A 302 -16.66 -18.76 -1.47
C ASP A 302 -15.78 -17.52 -1.15
N PRO A 303 -16.21 -16.61 -0.27
CA PRO A 303 -15.43 -15.47 0.14
C PRO A 303 -14.06 -15.83 0.70
N PHE A 304 -13.95 -16.92 1.50
CA PHE A 304 -12.68 -17.34 2.05
C PHE A 304 -11.69 -17.80 0.98
N GLU A 305 -12.12 -18.66 0.05
CA GLU A 305 -11.28 -19.07 -1.09
C GLU A 305 -10.83 -17.87 -1.91
N THR A 306 -11.73 -16.91 -2.14
CA THR A 306 -11.43 -15.69 -2.90
C THR A 306 -10.36 -14.85 -2.20
N VAL A 307 -10.47 -14.67 -0.88
CA VAL A 307 -9.46 -13.94 -0.09
C VAL A 307 -8.11 -14.66 -0.15
N VAL A 308 -8.08 -15.98 0.00
CA VAL A 308 -6.85 -16.79 -0.12
C VAL A 308 -6.23 -16.61 -1.52
N MET A 309 -7.02 -16.71 -2.58
CA MET A 309 -6.52 -16.52 -3.95
C MET A 309 -5.96 -15.11 -4.16
N ASN A 310 -6.64 -14.09 -3.64
CA ASN A 310 -6.22 -12.71 -3.82
C ASN A 310 -4.99 -12.31 -3.00
N THR A 311 -4.77 -12.92 -1.83
CA THR A 311 -3.74 -12.46 -0.90
C THR A 311 -2.55 -13.41 -0.71
N TRP A 312 -2.72 -14.72 -0.99
CA TRP A 312 -1.70 -15.73 -0.72
C TRP A 312 -1.39 -16.68 -1.88
N LYS A 313 -2.12 -16.58 -3.01
CA LYS A 313 -1.85 -17.40 -4.18
C LYS A 313 -1.19 -16.58 -5.29
N PRO A 314 -0.27 -17.17 -6.07
CA PRO A 314 0.27 -16.50 -7.24
C PRO A 314 -0.81 -16.30 -8.31
N GLN A 315 -0.75 -15.19 -9.04
CA GLN A 315 -1.72 -14.84 -10.08
C GLN A 315 -1.01 -14.19 -11.26
N LEU A 316 -1.37 -14.58 -12.48
CA LEU A 316 -0.88 -13.97 -13.70
C LEU A 316 -1.87 -12.93 -14.23
N CYS A 317 -1.37 -11.80 -14.68
CA CYS A 317 -2.11 -10.84 -15.49
C CYS A 317 -1.27 -10.39 -16.69
N VAL A 318 -1.84 -10.45 -17.89
CA VAL A 318 -1.23 -9.84 -19.08
C VAL A 318 -1.65 -8.37 -19.12
N THR A 319 -0.71 -7.46 -18.89
CA THR A 319 -0.98 -6.02 -18.74
C THR A 319 -0.66 -5.19 -19.97
N GLY A 320 -0.07 -5.80 -21.01
CA GLY A 320 0.24 -5.12 -22.26
C GLY A 320 0.57 -6.08 -23.38
N ALA A 321 0.38 -5.65 -24.61
CA ALA A 321 0.69 -6.43 -25.81
C ALA A 321 1.30 -5.52 -26.90
N GLU A 322 2.27 -6.07 -27.64
CA GLU A 322 2.90 -5.44 -28.81
C GLU A 322 3.06 -6.47 -29.94
N GLY A 323 3.14 -6.00 -31.17
CA GLY A 323 3.22 -6.86 -32.37
C GLY A 323 1.84 -7.26 -32.93
N ILE A 324 0.77 -6.97 -32.20
CA ILE A 324 -0.63 -7.16 -32.58
C ILE A 324 -1.25 -5.77 -32.74
N PRO A 325 -1.58 -5.31 -33.96
CA PRO A 325 -2.15 -3.97 -34.16
C PRO A 325 -3.59 -3.89 -33.65
N PRO A 326 -4.11 -2.67 -33.41
CA PRO A 326 -5.53 -2.44 -33.16
C PRO A 326 -6.40 -3.07 -34.26
N VAL A 327 -7.61 -3.51 -33.89
CA VAL A 327 -8.51 -4.23 -34.79
C VAL A 327 -8.80 -3.43 -36.08
N GLU A 328 -8.96 -2.11 -35.94
CA GLU A 328 -9.27 -1.19 -37.03
C GLU A 328 -8.15 -1.07 -38.07
N SER A 329 -6.91 -1.31 -37.65
CA SER A 329 -5.71 -1.23 -38.52
C SER A 329 -5.12 -2.61 -38.85
N ALA A 330 -5.81 -3.70 -38.43
CA ALA A 330 -5.34 -5.07 -38.67
C ALA A 330 -5.64 -5.54 -40.09
N GLY A 331 -4.60 -5.97 -40.82
CA GLY A 331 -4.73 -6.64 -42.13
C GLY A 331 -4.40 -8.13 -42.01
N ASN A 332 -4.54 -8.83 -43.17
CA ASN A 332 -4.28 -10.29 -43.32
C ASN A 332 -2.77 -10.61 -43.27
N VAL A 333 -2.14 -10.33 -42.14
CA VAL A 333 -0.69 -10.50 -41.93
C VAL A 333 -0.43 -11.50 -40.82
N LEU A 334 0.41 -12.52 -41.09
CA LEU A 334 1.05 -13.33 -40.07
C LEU A 334 2.16 -12.47 -39.44
N ARG A 335 2.04 -12.22 -38.14
CA ARG A 335 2.92 -11.28 -37.42
C ARG A 335 4.28 -11.90 -37.14
N ALA A 336 5.33 -11.10 -37.36
CA ALA A 336 6.72 -11.51 -37.13
C ALA A 336 7.01 -11.83 -35.66
N TYR A 337 6.38 -11.12 -34.75
CA TYR A 337 6.54 -11.29 -33.31
C TYR A 337 5.28 -10.96 -32.53
N THR A 338 5.25 -11.39 -31.27
CA THR A 338 4.28 -11.00 -30.23
C THR A 338 5.07 -10.73 -28.94
N LYS A 339 4.87 -9.55 -28.36
CA LYS A 339 5.35 -9.25 -27.01
C LYS A 339 4.17 -9.15 -26.06
N LEU A 340 4.31 -9.73 -24.87
CA LEU A 340 3.32 -9.65 -23.80
C LEU A 340 4.01 -9.15 -22.53
N LYS A 341 3.50 -8.08 -21.92
CA LYS A 341 3.89 -7.65 -20.59
C LYS A 341 3.13 -8.48 -19.58
N LEU A 342 3.86 -9.24 -18.78
CA LEU A 342 3.33 -10.13 -17.76
C LEU A 342 3.54 -9.52 -16.39
N SER A 343 2.49 -9.50 -15.57
CA SER A 343 2.54 -9.16 -14.15
C SER A 343 2.12 -10.40 -13.36
N VAL A 344 3.06 -11.00 -12.65
CA VAL A 344 2.82 -12.16 -11.80
C VAL A 344 2.84 -11.71 -10.35
N ARG A 345 1.69 -11.76 -9.67
CA ARG A 345 1.64 -11.54 -8.22
C ARG A 345 2.19 -12.76 -7.50
N LEU A 346 3.04 -12.51 -6.53
CA LEU A 346 3.73 -13.53 -5.76
C LEU A 346 3.17 -13.61 -4.34
N PRO A 347 3.08 -14.80 -3.73
CA PRO A 347 2.71 -14.93 -2.32
C PRO A 347 3.62 -14.10 -1.40
N PRO A 348 3.13 -13.66 -0.23
CA PRO A 348 3.86 -12.77 0.69
C PRO A 348 5.25 -13.25 1.11
N THR A 349 5.48 -14.55 1.17
CA THR A 349 6.76 -15.16 1.59
C THR A 349 7.57 -15.75 0.43
N ALA A 350 7.14 -15.56 -0.81
CA ALA A 350 7.86 -16.04 -1.98
C ALA A 350 9.13 -15.20 -2.22
N ASP A 351 10.22 -15.88 -2.58
CA ASP A 351 11.45 -15.22 -3.02
C ASP A 351 11.25 -14.69 -4.45
N GLY A 352 11.20 -13.37 -4.59
CA GLY A 352 10.96 -12.70 -5.88
C GLY A 352 12.06 -13.01 -6.91
N ALA A 353 13.33 -13.08 -6.52
CA ALA A 353 14.42 -13.36 -7.43
C ALA A 353 14.34 -14.79 -7.98
N ARG A 354 14.09 -15.77 -7.13
CA ARG A 354 13.89 -17.18 -7.54
C ARG A 354 12.62 -17.35 -8.37
N ALA A 355 11.55 -16.62 -8.05
CA ALA A 355 10.34 -16.63 -8.84
C ALA A 355 10.60 -16.12 -10.27
N LEU A 356 11.33 -15.01 -10.42
CA LEU A 356 11.70 -14.44 -11.70
C LEU A 356 12.62 -15.35 -12.51
N GLU A 357 13.59 -15.98 -11.87
CA GLU A 357 14.48 -16.97 -12.49
C GLU A 357 13.65 -18.14 -13.05
N TRP A 358 12.79 -18.75 -12.23
CA TRP A 358 11.92 -19.85 -12.64
C TRP A 358 10.99 -19.46 -13.80
N LEU A 359 10.35 -18.27 -13.75
CA LEU A 359 9.50 -17.77 -14.81
C LEU A 359 10.30 -17.62 -16.13
N THR A 360 11.48 -17.03 -16.06
CA THR A 360 12.35 -16.82 -17.21
C THR A 360 12.77 -18.15 -17.84
N GLU A 361 13.25 -19.09 -17.05
CA GLU A 361 13.66 -20.41 -17.51
C GLU A 361 12.48 -21.18 -18.14
N THR A 362 11.31 -21.19 -17.47
CA THR A 362 10.13 -21.92 -17.94
C THR A 362 9.60 -21.36 -19.27
N LEU A 363 9.57 -20.04 -19.42
CA LEU A 363 9.07 -19.39 -20.62
C LEU A 363 10.03 -19.48 -21.79
N THR A 364 11.34 -19.52 -21.55
CA THR A 364 12.34 -19.57 -22.62
C THR A 364 12.83 -20.99 -22.97
N ALA A 365 12.53 -21.98 -22.12
CA ALA A 365 12.96 -23.36 -22.34
C ALA A 365 12.35 -23.97 -23.60
N LYS A 366 13.19 -24.65 -24.41
CA LYS A 366 12.77 -25.46 -25.60
C LYS A 366 11.71 -24.73 -26.43
N PRO A 367 12.07 -23.62 -27.08
CA PRO A 367 11.12 -22.84 -27.87
C PRO A 367 10.54 -23.69 -29.02
N MET A 368 9.21 -23.63 -29.15
CA MET A 368 8.50 -24.39 -30.19
C MET A 368 8.95 -23.94 -31.58
N PHE A 369 9.10 -24.90 -32.50
CA PHE A 369 9.51 -24.66 -33.89
C PHE A 369 10.86 -23.94 -34.05
N GLY A 370 11.71 -23.91 -32.99
CA GLY A 370 12.97 -23.22 -33.02
C GLY A 370 12.88 -21.69 -33.09
N CYS A 371 11.75 -21.11 -32.72
CA CYS A 371 11.56 -19.65 -32.71
C CYS A 371 12.45 -18.97 -31.65
N CYS A 372 12.67 -17.67 -31.80
CA CYS A 372 13.37 -16.88 -30.80
C CYS A 372 12.41 -16.47 -29.69
N VAL A 373 12.71 -16.87 -28.45
CA VAL A 373 11.96 -16.45 -27.24
C VAL A 373 12.91 -15.76 -26.30
N THR A 374 12.60 -14.52 -25.90
CA THR A 374 13.37 -13.75 -24.93
C THR A 374 12.48 -13.18 -23.84
N VAL A 375 13.05 -12.95 -22.67
CA VAL A 375 12.46 -12.19 -21.56
C VAL A 375 13.21 -10.88 -21.45
N GLU A 376 12.48 -9.77 -21.44
CA GLU A 376 13.01 -8.40 -21.44
C GLU A 376 12.41 -7.64 -20.25
N ASN A 377 13.12 -6.59 -19.78
CA ASN A 377 12.65 -5.67 -18.73
C ASN A 377 12.11 -6.39 -17.50
N ALA A 378 12.83 -7.41 -17.06
CA ALA A 378 12.42 -8.28 -15.98
C ALA A 378 12.89 -7.73 -14.62
N HIS A 379 11.96 -7.62 -13.68
CA HIS A 379 12.25 -7.29 -12.29
C HIS A 379 11.25 -7.98 -11.37
N ALA A 380 11.64 -8.16 -10.11
CA ALA A 380 10.75 -8.73 -9.11
C ALA A 380 10.98 -8.08 -7.75
N GLU A 381 9.90 -7.92 -7.02
CA GLU A 381 9.86 -7.48 -5.63
C GLU A 381 9.24 -8.59 -4.78
N GLY A 382 9.88 -8.90 -3.66
CA GLY A 382 9.33 -9.83 -2.67
C GLY A 382 8.04 -9.29 -2.06
N GLY A 383 7.20 -10.20 -1.55
CA GLY A 383 6.11 -9.81 -0.69
C GLY A 383 6.58 -9.55 0.74
N TRP A 384 5.64 -9.31 1.62
CA TRP A 384 5.90 -9.13 3.03
C TRP A 384 4.83 -9.83 3.88
N ASN A 385 5.25 -10.42 4.99
CA ASN A 385 4.40 -11.06 5.97
C ASN A 385 4.82 -10.61 7.36
N ALA A 386 3.89 -9.98 8.10
CA ALA A 386 4.15 -9.46 9.44
C ALA A 386 4.72 -10.55 10.36
N PRO A 387 5.69 -10.22 11.21
CA PRO A 387 6.18 -11.13 12.24
C PRO A 387 5.04 -11.53 13.21
N GLN A 388 5.27 -12.59 13.95
CA GLN A 388 4.29 -13.02 14.96
C GLN A 388 4.12 -11.93 16.02
N GLU A 389 2.87 -11.57 16.31
CA GLU A 389 2.53 -10.61 17.34
C GLU A 389 2.93 -11.13 18.73
N THR A 390 3.56 -10.25 19.53
CA THR A 390 3.74 -10.53 20.97
C THR A 390 2.40 -10.49 21.69
N SER A 391 2.27 -11.22 22.78
CA SER A 391 1.02 -11.23 23.58
C SER A 391 0.63 -9.82 24.07
N ARG A 392 1.63 -8.99 24.43
CA ARG A 392 1.42 -7.59 24.84
C ARG A 392 0.83 -6.75 23.71
N PHE A 393 1.41 -6.83 22.52
CA PHE A 393 0.92 -6.08 21.35
C PHE A 393 -0.48 -6.55 20.93
N LYS A 394 -0.69 -7.85 20.80
CA LYS A 394 -1.99 -8.42 20.46
C LYS A 394 -3.10 -7.99 21.43
N GLN A 395 -2.79 -8.00 22.73
CA GLN A 395 -3.74 -7.52 23.77
C GLN A 395 -4.02 -6.02 23.62
N ALA A 396 -2.99 -5.20 23.36
CA ALA A 396 -3.14 -3.76 23.16
C ALA A 396 -4.05 -3.44 21.98
N VAL A 397 -3.86 -4.13 20.85
CA VAL A 397 -4.71 -3.97 19.64
C VAL A 397 -6.15 -4.40 19.95
N ALA A 398 -6.36 -5.54 20.61
CA ALA A 398 -7.70 -6.02 20.95
C ALA A 398 -8.44 -5.07 21.91
N GLU A 399 -7.76 -4.58 22.98
CA GLU A 399 -8.36 -3.64 23.92
C GLU A 399 -8.72 -2.30 23.25
N ALA A 400 -7.86 -1.79 22.34
CA ALA A 400 -8.12 -0.57 21.60
C ALA A 400 -9.28 -0.73 20.62
N ALA A 401 -9.36 -1.86 19.92
CA ALA A 401 -10.46 -2.18 19.01
C ALA A 401 -11.81 -2.24 19.75
N GLN A 402 -11.86 -2.95 20.84
CA GLN A 402 -13.08 -3.03 21.69
C GLN A 402 -13.51 -1.66 22.21
N ASP A 403 -12.55 -0.83 22.65
CA ASP A 403 -12.87 0.49 23.21
C ASP A 403 -13.32 1.50 22.15
N CYS A 404 -12.68 1.51 20.98
CA CYS A 404 -12.89 2.54 19.96
C CYS A 404 -13.93 2.15 18.91
N PHE A 405 -14.09 0.84 18.65
CA PHE A 405 -14.96 0.31 17.60
C PHE A 405 -16.06 -0.62 18.14
N GLY A 406 -15.92 -1.15 19.36
CA GLY A 406 -16.90 -2.05 19.98
C GLY A 406 -16.84 -3.49 19.46
N SER A 407 -15.79 -3.84 18.74
CA SER A 407 -15.58 -5.16 18.12
C SER A 407 -14.12 -5.59 18.21
N ASP A 408 -13.83 -6.87 17.96
CA ASP A 408 -12.47 -7.35 17.82
C ASP A 408 -11.82 -6.78 16.54
N PRO A 409 -10.47 -6.64 16.51
CA PRO A 409 -9.79 -6.19 15.32
C PRO A 409 -9.94 -7.21 14.18
N VAL A 410 -9.96 -6.74 12.95
CA VAL A 410 -9.96 -7.59 11.76
C VAL A 410 -8.63 -7.45 11.04
N TYR A 411 -7.99 -8.59 10.79
CA TYR A 411 -6.72 -8.64 10.08
C TYR A 411 -6.95 -9.00 8.63
N CYS A 412 -6.26 -8.31 7.72
CA CYS A 412 -6.36 -8.55 6.29
C CYS A 412 -4.99 -8.73 5.64
N GLY A 413 -4.96 -9.44 4.52
CA GLY A 413 -3.87 -9.43 3.57
C GLY A 413 -4.18 -8.41 2.46
N CYS A 414 -3.16 -7.86 1.84
CA CYS A 414 -3.29 -7.01 0.66
C CYS A 414 -2.79 -7.75 -0.59
N GLY A 415 -3.59 -7.70 -1.66
CA GLY A 415 -3.21 -8.23 -2.96
C GLY A 415 -2.18 -7.37 -3.71
N GLY A 416 -1.95 -6.14 -3.26
CA GLY A 416 -0.91 -5.24 -3.73
C GLY A 416 0.45 -5.49 -3.08
N SER A 417 1.43 -4.64 -3.42
CA SER A 417 2.80 -4.68 -2.88
C SER A 417 3.14 -3.31 -2.29
N ILE A 418 3.87 -3.29 -1.19
CA ILE A 418 4.49 -2.09 -0.62
C ILE A 418 5.99 -2.39 -0.43
N GLY A 419 6.83 -1.68 -1.19
CA GLY A 419 8.28 -1.95 -1.25
C GLY A 419 9.06 -1.55 0.01
N ILE A 420 8.51 -0.71 0.88
CA ILE A 420 9.21 -0.15 2.04
C ILE A 420 9.26 -1.05 3.27
N LEU A 421 8.30 -1.98 3.44
CA LEU A 421 8.22 -2.80 4.66
C LEU A 421 9.48 -3.66 4.90
N PRO A 422 10.10 -4.30 3.88
CA PRO A 422 11.36 -4.99 4.04
C PRO A 422 12.51 -4.08 4.51
N LEU A 423 12.46 -2.77 4.23
CA LEU A 423 13.45 -1.82 4.74
C LEU A 423 13.35 -1.67 6.26
N PHE A 424 12.14 -1.62 6.82
CA PHE A 424 11.98 -1.57 8.27
C PHE A 424 12.54 -2.80 8.96
N ASP A 425 12.34 -4.00 8.40
CA ASP A 425 12.96 -5.22 8.93
C ASP A 425 14.50 -5.15 8.85
N LYS A 426 15.04 -4.61 7.77
CA LYS A 426 16.49 -4.40 7.58
C LYS A 426 17.09 -3.42 8.61
N PHE A 427 16.36 -2.34 8.95
CA PHE A 427 16.86 -1.30 9.86
C PHE A 427 16.58 -1.59 11.32
N PHE A 428 15.46 -2.21 11.67
CA PHE A 428 14.98 -2.37 13.04
C PHE A 428 15.01 -3.83 13.55
N GLY A 429 15.35 -4.78 12.69
CA GLY A 429 15.24 -6.22 13.00
C GLY A 429 13.80 -6.69 12.80
N SER A 430 13.16 -7.26 13.81
CA SER A 430 11.76 -7.72 13.71
C SER A 430 10.89 -6.93 14.70
N PRO A 431 10.54 -5.66 14.42
CA PRO A 431 9.63 -4.89 15.27
C PRO A 431 8.20 -5.46 15.14
N GLN A 432 7.31 -5.06 16.03
CA GLN A 432 5.87 -5.24 15.81
C GLN A 432 5.39 -4.22 14.77
N TYR A 433 4.29 -4.53 14.08
CA TYR A 433 3.74 -3.65 13.05
C TYR A 433 2.26 -3.39 13.30
N LEU A 434 1.87 -2.12 13.29
CA LEU A 434 0.49 -1.67 13.17
C LEU A 434 0.32 -1.03 11.80
N LEU A 435 -0.08 -1.83 10.80
CA LEU A 435 -0.40 -1.33 9.47
C LEU A 435 -1.91 -1.16 9.38
N THR A 436 -2.37 0.06 9.44
CA THR A 436 -3.80 0.41 9.50
C THR A 436 -4.04 1.65 8.64
N GLY A 437 -5.23 2.24 8.69
CA GLY A 437 -5.49 3.48 7.98
C GLY A 437 -6.98 3.72 7.76
N VAL A 438 -7.27 4.77 6.98
CA VAL A 438 -8.62 5.27 6.77
C VAL A 438 -9.22 4.89 5.40
N LEU A 439 -8.43 4.20 4.56
CA LEU A 439 -8.90 3.76 3.26
C LEU A 439 -9.99 2.69 3.45
N GLY A 440 -11.20 3.00 3.02
CA GLY A 440 -12.36 2.14 3.16
C GLY A 440 -13.29 2.28 1.95
N PRO A 441 -14.50 1.73 2.02
CA PRO A 441 -15.46 1.86 0.93
C PRO A 441 -15.66 3.32 0.50
N GLU A 442 -15.65 3.57 -0.80
CA GLU A 442 -15.78 4.91 -1.41
C GLU A 442 -14.61 5.89 -1.14
N SER A 443 -13.50 5.47 -0.52
CA SER A 443 -12.32 6.34 -0.31
C SER A 443 -11.71 6.82 -1.60
N ASN A 444 -11.76 6.02 -2.67
CA ASN A 444 -11.26 6.35 -4.00
C ASN A 444 -9.82 6.90 -4.02
N ALA A 445 -8.92 6.32 -3.21
CA ALA A 445 -7.50 6.63 -3.33
C ALA A 445 -7.05 6.52 -4.79
N HIS A 446 -6.22 7.45 -5.28
CA HIS A 446 -5.79 7.63 -6.67
C HIS A 446 -6.91 7.98 -7.67
N GLY A 447 -8.18 7.90 -7.28
CA GLY A 447 -9.35 8.24 -8.10
C GLY A 447 -9.88 9.67 -7.87
N PRO A 448 -10.89 10.09 -8.63
CA PRO A 448 -11.62 11.32 -8.35
C PRO A 448 -12.50 11.19 -7.11
N ASN A 449 -12.78 12.31 -6.47
CA ASN A 449 -13.57 12.37 -5.23
C ASN A 449 -12.97 11.57 -4.08
N GLU A 450 -11.63 11.48 -4.00
CA GLU A 450 -10.96 10.91 -2.84
C GLU A 450 -11.54 11.45 -1.54
N MET A 451 -11.81 10.54 -0.58
CA MET A 451 -12.63 10.85 0.59
C MET A 451 -12.07 10.21 1.86
N LEU A 452 -12.01 11.01 2.92
CA LEU A 452 -11.69 10.61 4.29
C LEU A 452 -12.94 10.72 5.17
N ARG A 453 -13.23 9.68 5.96
CA ARG A 453 -14.30 9.74 6.97
C ARG A 453 -13.76 10.19 8.31
N LEU A 454 -14.19 11.38 8.77
CA LEU A 454 -13.71 11.99 10.02
C LEU A 454 -14.09 11.19 11.27
N ASP A 455 -15.26 10.57 11.30
CA ASP A 455 -15.68 9.79 12.45
C ASP A 455 -14.85 8.51 12.61
N TYR A 456 -14.48 7.87 11.50
CA TYR A 456 -13.55 6.75 11.51
C TYR A 456 -12.14 7.21 11.91
N LEU A 457 -11.65 8.31 11.34
CA LEU A 457 -10.35 8.90 11.70
C LEU A 457 -10.23 9.19 13.20
N LYS A 458 -11.28 9.71 13.84
CA LYS A 458 -11.30 9.93 15.31
C LYS A 458 -11.19 8.61 16.07
N LYS A 459 -11.94 7.56 15.65
CA LYS A 459 -11.83 6.22 16.25
C LYS A 459 -10.42 5.66 16.10
N LEU A 460 -9.86 5.74 14.88
CA LEU A 460 -8.51 5.27 14.59
C LEU A 460 -7.44 6.01 15.39
N THR A 461 -7.49 7.34 15.45
CA THR A 461 -6.54 8.16 16.23
C THR A 461 -6.54 7.76 17.70
N ARG A 462 -7.72 7.49 18.29
CA ARG A 462 -7.85 7.01 19.68
C ARG A 462 -7.27 5.60 19.87
N ALA A 463 -7.50 4.70 18.90
CA ALA A 463 -6.98 3.35 18.95
C ALA A 463 -5.44 3.36 18.87
N VAL A 464 -4.88 4.13 17.94
CA VAL A 464 -3.42 4.31 17.83
C VAL A 464 -2.84 4.86 19.13
N ALA A 465 -3.43 5.91 19.73
CA ALA A 465 -2.99 6.44 21.02
C ALA A 465 -2.95 5.36 22.11
N GLN A 466 -4.01 4.55 22.24
CA GLN A 466 -4.06 3.48 23.24
C GLN A 466 -3.06 2.37 22.98
N ILE A 467 -2.82 1.99 21.72
CA ILE A 467 -1.86 0.95 21.35
C ILE A 467 -0.44 1.41 21.69
N ILE A 468 -0.02 2.60 21.24
CA ILE A 468 1.35 3.11 21.54
C ILE A 468 1.58 3.35 23.04
N ALA A 469 0.54 3.65 23.80
CA ALA A 469 0.65 3.76 25.25
C ALA A 469 0.80 2.40 25.95
N ALA A 470 0.30 1.32 25.36
CA ALA A 470 0.32 -0.01 25.95
C ALA A 470 1.59 -0.82 25.66
N VAL A 471 2.34 -0.46 24.59
CA VAL A 471 3.53 -1.20 24.14
C VAL A 471 4.88 -0.61 24.59
#